data_e6cf03c86d9a76fe70d4ced807dba7a9
#
_entry.id   e6cf03c86d9a76fe70d4ced807dba7a9
#
_cell.length_a   1.000
_cell.length_b   1.000
_cell.length_c   1.000
_cell.angle_alpha   90.00
_cell.angle_beta   90.00
_cell.angle_gamma   90.00
#
_symmetry.space_group_name_H-M   'P 1'
#
loop_
_entity.id
_entity.type
_entity.pdbx_description
1 polymer ?
#
loop_
_entity_poly.entity_id
_entity_poly.type
_entity_poly.pdbx_seq_one_letter_code
_entity_poly.pdbx_strand_id
1 'polypeptide(L)'
;RDMGVVIEGPTKGKVKIYGVGLHGLKQPPGPIYLGNSGTGMRLFAGLLAGQKFDTELTGDESLSKRPMERVAAPLRLMGAQIESSEGGRPPLKIKGGRPLTGIRYDMPMASAQVKSCLILAGMYAQGETVVSEPAPTRDHTERMLNGFGYIVEREGAVATVKGGGSLSA
;
A
#
# COMPACT_ATOMS: atom_id res chain seq x y z
N ARG A 1 -4.82 -8.57 11.83
CA ARG A 1 -5.11 -9.95 12.31
C ARG A 1 -5.68 -10.81 11.18
N ASP A 2 -6.65 -10.33 10.44
CA ASP A 2 -7.34 -11.11 9.40
C ASP A 2 -6.40 -11.68 8.31
N MET A 3 -5.25 -11.07 8.13
CA MET A 3 -4.22 -11.57 7.19
C MET A 3 -3.14 -12.42 7.86
N GLY A 4 -3.44 -13.03 9.00
CA GLY A 4 -2.58 -14.02 9.65
C GLY A 4 -1.50 -13.45 10.57
N VAL A 5 -1.53 -12.15 10.87
CA VAL A 5 -0.57 -11.54 11.80
C VAL A 5 -1.06 -11.65 13.22
N VAL A 6 -0.26 -12.26 14.09
CA VAL A 6 -0.56 -12.36 15.52
C VAL A 6 -0.26 -11.01 16.18
N ILE A 7 -1.28 -10.42 16.78
CA ILE A 7 -1.20 -9.13 17.48
C ILE A 7 -1.79 -9.27 18.85
N GLU A 8 -0.96 -9.14 19.88
CA GLU A 8 -1.37 -9.12 21.29
C GLU A 8 -1.62 -7.69 21.74
N GLY A 9 -2.74 -7.50 22.42
CA GLY A 9 -3.13 -6.18 22.91
C GLY A 9 -4.09 -5.43 21.95
N PRO A 10 -4.34 -4.13 22.19
CA PRO A 10 -3.67 -3.30 23.19
C PRO A 10 -4.02 -3.67 24.63
N THR A 11 -3.02 -3.68 25.49
CA THR A 11 -3.18 -3.86 26.94
C THR A 11 -2.35 -2.79 27.65
N LYS A 12 -3.01 -1.91 28.38
CA LYS A 12 -2.38 -0.78 29.05
C LYS A 12 -1.49 0.06 28.10
N GLY A 13 -1.97 0.29 26.87
CA GLY A 13 -1.25 1.06 25.86
C GLY A 13 -0.10 0.31 25.17
N LYS A 14 0.06 -0.99 25.45
CA LYS A 14 1.10 -1.81 24.82
C LYS A 14 0.50 -2.75 23.79
N VAL A 15 1.20 -2.87 22.65
CA VAL A 15 0.85 -3.80 21.58
C VAL A 15 2.10 -4.58 21.20
N LYS A 16 1.94 -5.90 21.04
CA LYS A 16 3.01 -6.76 20.54
C LYS A 16 2.58 -7.38 19.22
N ILE A 17 3.38 -7.16 18.20
CA ILE A 17 3.10 -7.63 16.85
C ILE A 17 4.18 -8.62 16.44
N TYR A 18 3.75 -9.82 16.07
CA TYR A 18 4.65 -10.84 15.53
C TYR A 18 4.71 -10.68 14.02
N GLY A 19 5.75 -10.03 13.53
CA GLY A 19 5.92 -9.77 12.11
C GLY A 19 6.03 -11.04 11.28
N VAL A 20 5.55 -10.98 10.04
CA VAL A 20 5.54 -12.13 9.11
C VAL A 20 6.39 -11.88 7.86
N GLY A 21 7.12 -10.76 7.82
CA GLY A 21 7.91 -10.37 6.66
C GLY A 21 7.05 -9.94 5.47
N LEU A 22 7.71 -9.71 4.34
CA LEU A 22 7.04 -9.23 3.12
C LEU A 22 6.08 -10.27 2.51
N HIS A 23 6.38 -11.55 2.67
CA HIS A 23 5.67 -12.63 1.98
C HIS A 23 4.84 -13.51 2.90
N GLY A 24 4.71 -13.13 4.18
CA GLY A 24 4.02 -13.95 5.19
C GLY A 24 2.56 -13.62 5.41
N LEU A 25 2.01 -12.62 4.74
CA LEU A 25 0.59 -12.32 4.83
C LEU A 25 -0.23 -13.42 4.16
N LYS A 26 -1.41 -13.69 4.73
CA LYS A 26 -2.33 -14.72 4.25
C LYS A 26 -3.64 -14.08 3.78
N GLN A 27 -4.33 -14.77 2.89
CA GLN A 27 -5.65 -14.33 2.43
C GLN A 27 -6.60 -14.16 3.62
N PRO A 28 -7.25 -13.00 3.76
CA PRO A 28 -8.26 -12.80 4.79
C PRO A 28 -9.51 -13.65 4.49
N PRO A 29 -10.31 -13.98 5.53
CA PRO A 29 -11.49 -14.81 5.36
C PRO A 29 -12.64 -14.14 4.58
N GLY A 30 -12.58 -12.83 4.40
CA GLY A 30 -13.58 -12.06 3.67
C GLY A 30 -13.09 -10.65 3.37
N PRO A 31 -13.97 -9.76 2.92
CA PRO A 31 -13.61 -8.36 2.67
C PRO A 31 -13.02 -7.70 3.91
N ILE A 32 -12.03 -6.83 3.69
CA ILE A 32 -11.43 -6.03 4.75
C ILE A 32 -12.22 -4.73 4.86
N TYR A 33 -12.90 -4.57 5.99
CA TYR A 33 -13.66 -3.37 6.28
C TYR A 33 -12.77 -2.32 6.94
N LEU A 34 -12.66 -1.15 6.33
CA LEU A 34 -11.76 -0.08 6.76
C LEU A 34 -12.49 1.10 7.42
N GLY A 35 -13.79 0.95 7.69
CA GLY A 35 -14.58 2.03 8.29
C GLY A 35 -14.54 3.28 7.44
N ASN A 36 -14.12 4.40 8.02
CA ASN A 36 -13.99 5.69 7.33
C ASN A 36 -12.52 6.04 7.00
N SER A 37 -11.61 5.07 7.02
CA SER A 37 -10.19 5.34 6.80
C SER A 37 -9.81 5.35 5.32
N GLY A 38 -9.83 6.54 4.71
CA GLY A 38 -9.31 6.73 3.35
C GLY A 38 -7.80 6.46 3.26
N THR A 39 -7.06 6.84 4.29
CA THR A 39 -5.63 6.53 4.39
C THR A 39 -5.40 5.02 4.41
N GLY A 40 -6.13 4.30 5.26
CA GLY A 40 -6.03 2.84 5.34
C GLY A 40 -6.31 2.19 3.98
N MET A 41 -7.36 2.59 3.30
CA MET A 41 -7.71 2.02 1.99
C MET A 41 -6.62 2.26 0.94
N ARG A 42 -6.06 3.47 0.88
CA ARG A 42 -5.03 3.81 -0.10
C ARG A 42 -3.71 3.07 0.15
N LEU A 43 -3.26 3.00 1.41
CA LEU A 43 -2.04 2.29 1.75
C LEU A 43 -2.20 0.77 1.58
N PHE A 44 -3.31 0.22 2.03
CA PHE A 44 -3.60 -1.20 1.82
C PHE A 44 -3.73 -1.57 0.35
N ALA A 45 -4.28 -0.70 -0.49
CA ALA A 45 -4.33 -0.97 -1.92
C ALA A 45 -2.93 -1.22 -2.50
N GLY A 46 -1.94 -0.43 -2.09
CA GLY A 46 -0.55 -0.63 -2.51
C GLY A 46 0.05 -1.93 -1.98
N LEU A 47 -0.10 -2.18 -0.69
CA LEU A 47 0.40 -3.41 -0.06
C LEU A 47 -0.23 -4.67 -0.66
N LEU A 48 -1.54 -4.65 -0.85
CA LEU A 48 -2.30 -5.82 -1.30
C LEU A 48 -2.14 -6.08 -2.80
N ALA A 49 -1.83 -5.06 -3.60
CA ALA A 49 -1.51 -5.25 -5.01
C ALA A 49 -0.30 -6.18 -5.22
N GLY A 50 0.61 -6.24 -4.26
CA GLY A 50 1.80 -7.10 -4.31
C GLY A 50 1.62 -8.51 -3.75
N GLN A 51 0.43 -8.86 -3.27
CA GLN A 51 0.19 -10.16 -2.65
C GLN A 51 -0.18 -11.25 -3.67
N LYS A 52 -0.12 -12.52 -3.24
CA LYS A 52 -0.45 -13.68 -4.08
C LYS A 52 -1.91 -14.12 -3.98
N PHE A 53 -2.72 -13.41 -3.22
CA PHE A 53 -4.12 -13.73 -2.97
C PHE A 53 -5.02 -12.55 -3.32
N ASP A 54 -6.27 -12.83 -3.59
CA ASP A 54 -7.28 -11.81 -3.89
C ASP A 54 -7.79 -11.17 -2.61
N THR A 55 -8.07 -9.86 -2.67
CA THR A 55 -8.64 -9.12 -1.55
C THR A 55 -9.72 -8.15 -2.02
N GLU A 56 -10.61 -7.80 -1.12
CA GLU A 56 -11.61 -6.76 -1.32
C GLU A 56 -11.55 -5.77 -0.16
N LEU A 57 -11.47 -4.49 -0.47
CA LEU A 57 -11.46 -3.41 0.50
C LEU A 57 -12.80 -2.69 0.48
N THR A 58 -13.41 -2.59 1.65
CA THR A 58 -14.71 -1.94 1.83
C THR A 58 -14.61 -0.87 2.91
N GLY A 59 -15.59 0.01 2.94
CA GLY A 59 -15.67 1.05 3.94
C GLY A 59 -17.12 1.40 4.27
N ASP A 60 -17.28 2.37 5.17
CA ASP A 60 -18.59 2.90 5.51
C ASP A 60 -19.21 3.71 4.35
N GLU A 61 -20.39 4.25 4.57
CA GLU A 61 -21.09 5.03 3.56
C GLU A 61 -20.26 6.24 3.07
N SER A 62 -19.57 6.92 3.98
CA SER A 62 -18.73 8.09 3.65
C SER A 62 -17.51 7.67 2.81
N LEU A 63 -16.80 6.64 3.22
CA LEU A 63 -15.64 6.14 2.48
C LEU A 63 -16.04 5.61 1.10
N SER A 64 -17.18 4.95 1.01
CA SER A 64 -17.70 4.39 -0.25
C SER A 64 -18.05 5.45 -1.31
N LYS A 65 -18.09 6.70 -0.94
CA LYS A 65 -18.32 7.84 -1.85
C LYS A 65 -17.01 8.46 -2.37
N ARG A 66 -15.86 8.07 -1.81
CA ARG A 66 -14.57 8.65 -2.17
C ARG A 66 -13.94 7.93 -3.36
N PRO A 67 -13.54 8.67 -4.42
CA PRO A 67 -12.82 8.06 -5.54
C PRO A 67 -11.43 7.58 -5.12
N MET A 68 -11.05 6.39 -5.59
CA MET A 68 -9.76 5.78 -5.29
C MET A 68 -8.85 5.69 -6.53
N GLU A 69 -9.21 6.35 -7.63
CA GLU A 69 -8.43 6.33 -8.88
C GLU A 69 -7.02 6.91 -8.70
N ARG A 70 -6.82 7.81 -7.76
CA ARG A 70 -5.48 8.36 -7.48
C ARG A 70 -4.45 7.29 -7.16
N VAL A 71 -4.88 6.19 -6.55
CA VAL A 71 -4.01 5.05 -6.25
C VAL A 71 -4.22 3.91 -7.24
N ALA A 72 -5.45 3.65 -7.65
CA ALA A 72 -5.77 2.55 -8.56
C ALA A 72 -5.13 2.76 -9.94
N ALA A 73 -5.18 3.96 -10.49
CA ALA A 73 -4.60 4.24 -11.80
C ALA A 73 -3.08 3.98 -11.85
N PRO A 74 -2.24 4.55 -10.97
CA PRO A 74 -0.81 4.26 -10.99
C PRO A 74 -0.50 2.80 -10.62
N LEU A 75 -1.27 2.15 -9.74
CA LEU A 75 -1.08 0.72 -9.46
C LEU A 75 -1.34 -0.14 -10.69
N ARG A 76 -2.33 0.19 -11.50
CA ARG A 76 -2.58 -0.49 -12.76
C ARG A 76 -1.42 -0.32 -13.75
N LEU A 77 -0.77 0.84 -13.76
CA LEU A 77 0.45 1.05 -14.54
C LEU A 77 1.59 0.14 -14.12
N MET A 78 1.64 -0.24 -12.85
CA MET A 78 2.60 -1.21 -12.33
C MET A 78 2.25 -2.67 -12.67
N GLY A 79 1.06 -2.91 -13.19
CA GLY A 79 0.58 -4.25 -13.54
C GLY A 79 -0.48 -4.81 -12.60
N ALA A 80 -0.92 -4.06 -11.58
CA ALA A 80 -1.98 -4.49 -10.69
C ALA A 80 -3.33 -4.58 -11.43
N GLN A 81 -4.14 -5.54 -11.01
CA GLN A 81 -5.52 -5.65 -11.48
C GLN A 81 -6.45 -5.26 -10.33
N ILE A 82 -7.08 -4.10 -10.47
CA ILE A 82 -7.96 -3.52 -9.47
C ILE A 82 -9.28 -3.16 -10.13
N GLU A 83 -10.37 -3.72 -9.63
CA GLU A 83 -11.73 -3.37 -10.00
C GLU A 83 -12.31 -2.45 -8.93
N SER A 84 -13.03 -1.44 -9.36
CA SER A 84 -13.75 -0.50 -8.49
C SER A 84 -15.21 -0.40 -8.91
N SER A 85 -16.02 0.22 -8.06
CA SER A 85 -17.36 0.63 -8.45
C SER A 85 -17.30 1.87 -9.36
N GLU A 86 -18.43 2.25 -9.90
CA GLU A 86 -18.55 3.43 -10.77
C GLU A 86 -17.89 4.67 -10.16
N GLY A 87 -17.12 5.39 -10.97
CA GLY A 87 -16.38 6.57 -10.52
C GLY A 87 -15.13 6.27 -9.71
N GLY A 88 -14.60 5.06 -9.77
CA GLY A 88 -13.40 4.66 -9.02
C GLY A 88 -13.62 4.48 -7.53
N ARG A 89 -14.86 4.28 -7.11
CA ARG A 89 -15.26 4.18 -5.70
C ARG A 89 -15.12 2.77 -5.16
N PRO A 90 -15.00 2.62 -3.81
CA PRO A 90 -15.08 1.30 -3.18
C PRO A 90 -16.43 0.60 -3.47
N PRO A 91 -16.48 -0.73 -3.38
CA PRO A 91 -15.39 -1.61 -2.95
C PRO A 91 -14.29 -1.73 -3.99
N LEU A 92 -13.04 -1.90 -3.53
CA LEU A 92 -11.91 -2.21 -4.38
C LEU A 92 -11.65 -3.71 -4.36
N LYS A 93 -11.69 -4.34 -5.51
CA LYS A 93 -11.33 -5.75 -5.67
C LYS A 93 -9.95 -5.84 -6.28
N ILE A 94 -9.01 -6.36 -5.52
CA ILE A 94 -7.60 -6.43 -5.88
C ILE A 94 -7.25 -7.88 -6.16
N LYS A 95 -6.86 -8.16 -7.39
CA LYS A 95 -6.45 -9.50 -7.81
C LYS A 95 -5.02 -9.77 -7.37
N GLY A 96 -4.80 -10.90 -6.71
CA GLY A 96 -3.47 -11.35 -6.32
C GLY A 96 -2.72 -12.06 -7.44
N GLY A 97 -1.43 -12.33 -7.17
CA GLY A 97 -0.59 -13.09 -8.09
C GLY A 97 -0.20 -12.36 -9.36
N ARG A 98 -0.48 -11.07 -9.46
CA ARG A 98 -0.06 -10.26 -10.60
C ARG A 98 1.39 -9.80 -10.41
N PRO A 99 2.28 -10.07 -11.36
CA PRO A 99 3.63 -9.54 -11.28
C PRO A 99 3.60 -8.02 -11.45
N LEU A 100 4.16 -7.30 -10.47
CA LEU A 100 4.30 -5.86 -10.54
C LEU A 100 5.64 -5.49 -11.14
N THR A 101 5.67 -4.43 -11.95
CA THR A 101 6.87 -3.84 -12.49
C THR A 101 7.02 -2.41 -11.97
N GLY A 102 8.22 -2.05 -11.52
CA GLY A 102 8.51 -0.71 -11.07
C GLY A 102 8.27 0.31 -12.19
N ILE A 103 7.77 1.47 -11.81
CA ILE A 103 7.51 2.59 -12.73
C ILE A 103 8.12 3.87 -12.20
N ARG A 104 8.28 4.83 -13.07
CA ARG A 104 8.45 6.23 -12.69
C ARG A 104 7.09 6.91 -12.73
N TYR A 105 6.68 7.46 -11.60
CA TYR A 105 5.42 8.17 -11.49
C TYR A 105 5.65 9.59 -11.00
N ASP A 106 5.40 10.55 -11.88
CA ASP A 106 5.42 11.96 -11.54
C ASP A 106 4.02 12.35 -11.09
N MET A 107 3.83 12.55 -9.77
CA MET A 107 2.51 12.83 -9.23
C MET A 107 1.97 14.15 -9.77
N PRO A 108 0.75 14.17 -10.32
CA PRO A 108 0.14 15.42 -10.79
C PRO A 108 -0.22 16.34 -9.64
N MET A 109 -0.42 15.80 -8.46
CA MET A 109 -0.82 16.52 -7.27
C MET A 109 -0.13 15.91 -6.04
N ALA A 110 0.40 16.75 -5.15
CA ALA A 110 1.08 16.29 -3.95
C ALA A 110 0.15 15.45 -3.06
N SER A 111 0.56 14.23 -2.73
CA SER A 111 -0.19 13.32 -1.87
C SER A 111 0.75 12.34 -1.20
N ALA A 112 0.86 12.45 0.13
CA ALA A 112 1.62 11.48 0.92
C ALA A 112 1.03 10.08 0.81
N GLN A 113 -0.27 9.95 0.68
CA GLN A 113 -0.96 8.66 0.59
C GLN A 113 -0.70 7.96 -0.73
N VAL A 114 -0.71 8.68 -1.84
CA VAL A 114 -0.35 8.13 -3.16
C VAL A 114 1.11 7.69 -3.16
N LYS A 115 2.01 8.54 -2.65
CA LYS A 115 3.42 8.19 -2.51
C LYS A 115 3.61 6.92 -1.69
N SER A 116 3.03 6.86 -0.50
CA SER A 116 3.11 5.69 0.38
C SER A 116 2.55 4.43 -0.28
N CYS A 117 1.42 4.53 -0.96
CA CYS A 117 0.82 3.44 -1.71
C CYS A 117 1.81 2.84 -2.73
N LEU A 118 2.42 3.70 -3.53
CA LEU A 118 3.34 3.26 -4.59
C LEU A 118 4.66 2.72 -4.02
N ILE A 119 5.15 3.28 -2.93
CA ILE A 119 6.33 2.75 -2.25
C ILE A 119 6.06 1.35 -1.69
N LEU A 120 4.93 1.15 -1.04
CA LEU A 120 4.54 -0.17 -0.52
C LEU A 120 4.40 -1.20 -1.64
N ALA A 121 3.74 -0.86 -2.75
CA ALA A 121 3.66 -1.73 -3.91
C ALA A 121 5.04 -1.98 -4.53
N GLY A 122 5.88 -0.97 -4.56
CA GLY A 122 7.24 -1.04 -5.11
C GLY A 122 8.14 -2.05 -4.41
N MET A 123 7.89 -2.35 -3.14
CA MET A 123 8.62 -3.42 -2.43
C MET A 123 8.43 -4.79 -3.07
N TYR A 124 7.31 -5.00 -3.75
CA TYR A 124 6.93 -6.26 -4.41
C TYR A 124 7.17 -6.25 -5.91
N ALA A 125 7.55 -5.11 -6.47
CA ALA A 125 7.73 -4.96 -7.91
C ALA A 125 9.10 -5.44 -8.37
N GLN A 126 9.22 -5.80 -9.66
CA GLN A 126 10.52 -5.96 -10.30
C GLN A 126 11.09 -4.59 -10.67
N GLY A 127 12.36 -4.38 -10.34
CA GLY A 127 13.05 -3.13 -10.62
C GLY A 127 12.75 -2.04 -9.61
N GLU A 128 12.92 -0.81 -10.04
CA GLU A 128 12.77 0.36 -9.20
C GLU A 128 11.44 1.06 -9.44
N THR A 129 10.83 1.52 -8.35
CA THR A 129 9.68 2.42 -8.40
C THR A 129 10.16 3.79 -7.95
N VAL A 130 9.98 4.77 -8.83
CA VAL A 130 10.42 6.15 -8.62
C VAL A 130 9.21 7.04 -8.58
N VAL A 131 9.03 7.75 -7.47
CA VAL A 131 7.89 8.65 -7.27
C VAL A 131 8.41 10.07 -7.08
N SER A 132 8.01 11.00 -7.93
CA SER A 132 8.33 12.41 -7.78
C SER A 132 7.11 13.20 -7.29
N GLU A 133 7.36 14.14 -6.39
CA GLU A 133 6.35 15.00 -5.79
C GLU A 133 6.42 16.41 -6.34
N PRO A 134 5.28 17.04 -6.69
CA PRO A 134 5.29 18.46 -7.10
C PRO A 134 5.53 19.41 -5.91
N ALA A 135 5.27 18.95 -4.69
CA ALA A 135 5.53 19.67 -3.45
C ALA A 135 5.82 18.65 -2.34
N PRO A 136 6.62 19.00 -1.31
CA PRO A 136 6.94 18.08 -0.22
C PRO A 136 5.69 17.62 0.53
N THR A 137 5.64 16.34 0.86
CA THR A 137 4.63 15.73 1.72
C THR A 137 5.29 14.99 2.87
N ARG A 138 4.47 14.49 3.81
CA ARG A 138 4.96 13.70 4.94
C ARG A 138 5.72 12.47 4.46
N ASP A 139 6.81 12.14 5.15
CA ASP A 139 7.73 11.06 4.80
C ASP A 139 7.69 9.88 5.79
N HIS A 140 6.54 9.67 6.43
CA HIS A 140 6.41 8.65 7.48
C HIS A 140 6.69 7.24 6.97
N THR A 141 6.20 6.90 5.78
CA THR A 141 6.41 5.57 5.20
C THR A 141 7.87 5.32 4.87
N GLU A 142 8.55 6.30 4.26
CA GLU A 142 9.98 6.21 3.95
C GLU A 142 10.80 6.00 5.22
N ARG A 143 10.53 6.77 6.26
CA ARG A 143 11.21 6.64 7.55
C ARG A 143 10.95 5.31 8.22
N MET A 144 9.71 4.85 8.22
CA MET A 144 9.31 3.57 8.79
C MET A 144 10.05 2.42 8.09
N LEU A 145 10.06 2.39 6.77
CA LEU A 145 10.72 1.34 6.01
C LEU A 145 12.22 1.34 6.22
N ASN A 146 12.86 2.51 6.23
CA ASN A 146 14.27 2.62 6.56
C ASN A 146 14.56 2.11 7.98
N GLY A 147 13.67 2.37 8.93
CA GLY A 147 13.76 1.85 10.29
C GLY A 147 13.67 0.32 10.37
N PHE A 148 12.95 -0.30 9.46
CA PHE A 148 12.86 -1.76 9.33
C PHE A 148 13.90 -2.34 8.37
N GLY A 149 14.92 -1.57 7.99
CA GLY A 149 16.01 -2.05 7.14
C GLY A 149 15.68 -2.12 5.66
N TYR A 150 14.51 -1.65 5.24
CA TYR A 150 14.16 -1.58 3.82
C TYR A 150 14.49 -0.19 3.28
N ILE A 151 15.50 -0.09 2.44
CA ILE A 151 16.03 1.19 1.98
C ILE A 151 15.07 1.85 0.99
N VAL A 152 14.62 3.04 1.35
CA VAL A 152 13.96 3.98 0.44
C VAL A 152 14.89 5.17 0.28
N GLU A 153 15.41 5.34 -0.92
CA GLU A 153 16.29 6.45 -1.24
C GLU A 153 15.45 7.70 -1.51
N ARG A 154 15.95 8.82 -1.03
CA ARG A 154 15.30 10.09 -1.25
C ARG A 154 16.29 11.14 -1.71
N GLU A 155 16.01 11.75 -2.83
CA GLU A 155 16.79 12.85 -3.39
C GLU A 155 15.85 13.98 -3.78
N GLY A 156 15.83 15.05 -2.97
CA GLY A 156 14.92 16.17 -3.18
C GLY A 156 13.45 15.71 -3.14
N ALA A 157 12.74 15.95 -4.23
CA ALA A 157 11.32 15.61 -4.38
C ALA A 157 11.09 14.17 -4.90
N VAL A 158 12.13 13.35 -4.98
CA VAL A 158 12.08 12.02 -5.59
C VAL A 158 12.37 10.96 -4.56
N ALA A 159 11.46 9.99 -4.41
CA ALA A 159 11.65 8.79 -3.60
C ALA A 159 11.80 7.57 -4.53
N THR A 160 12.77 6.73 -4.23
CA THR A 160 13.05 5.52 -5.01
C THR A 160 13.07 4.30 -4.10
N VAL A 161 12.33 3.27 -4.48
CA VAL A 161 12.34 1.97 -3.80
C VAL A 161 12.61 0.87 -4.81
N LYS A 162 13.48 -0.07 -4.45
CA LYS A 162 13.79 -1.24 -5.28
C LYS A 162 13.08 -2.46 -4.71
N GLY A 163 12.42 -3.23 -5.56
CA GLY A 163 11.76 -4.46 -5.15
C GLY A 163 12.75 -5.56 -4.78
N GLY A 164 12.27 -6.59 -4.08
CA GLY A 164 13.06 -7.76 -3.72
C GLY A 164 13.92 -7.62 -2.47
N GLY A 165 13.73 -6.56 -1.68
CA GLY A 165 14.39 -6.41 -0.40
C GLY A 165 13.75 -7.22 0.73
N SER A 166 14.16 -6.96 1.95
CA SER A 166 13.62 -7.60 3.15
C SER A 166 13.45 -6.60 4.29
N LEU A 167 12.56 -6.94 5.21
CA LEU A 167 12.33 -6.17 6.43
C LEU A 167 13.01 -6.87 7.62
N SER A 168 13.49 -6.09 8.56
CA SER A 168 14.01 -6.58 9.85
C SER A 168 13.45 -5.73 11.00
N ALA A 169 13.14 -6.35 12.13
CA ALA A 169 12.64 -5.69 13.34
C ALA A 169 13.76 -5.50 14.35
#